data_5551f46960c49af5927aa6f52a950305
#
_entry.id   5551f46960c49af5927aa6f52a950305
#
_cell.length_a   1.000
_cell.length_b   1.000
_cell.length_c   1.000
_cell.angle_alpha   90.00
_cell.angle_beta   90.00
_cell.angle_gamma   90.00
#
_symmetry.space_group_name_H-M   'P 1'
#
loop_
_entity.id
_entity.type
_entity.pdbx_description
1 polymer ?
#
loop_
_entity_poly.entity_id
_entity_poly.type
_entity_poly.pdbx_seq_one_letter_code
_entity_poly.pdbx_strand_id
1 'polypeptide(L)'
;MNQVAQQSFAEGSPKIESEFVEAVERSELRHKPFDHIYMEGLFDPASYAELLAAMPDRRFYHDLRHRDALRKDGSSTRLRMYLYPERVKRLPPEQRRVWLPVARALCSKSLEDAFKRKFRAALEERFGKPVEQIGVYPIPILLRDQPGYRISVHSDVPTKAITVQFYLPADSSQRNIGTIFHEADQGPGAEKTTQMPFLPATGYAFPVSLTKSWHSAAQTTEADGERVTMMVTYYVADSPKTWFKWRFRRFLLNFGWHPER
;
A
#
# COMPACT_ATOMS: atom_id res chain seq x y z
N MET A 1 -33.18 7.13 -0.59
CA MET A 1 -31.81 7.50 -0.19
C MET A 1 -30.80 6.53 -0.84
N ASN A 2 -30.53 6.53 -2.14
CA ASN A 2 -29.47 5.64 -2.70
C ASN A 2 -29.02 5.98 -4.12
N GLN A 3 -29.45 7.10 -4.73
CA GLN A 3 -29.02 7.43 -6.10
C GLN A 3 -27.66 8.19 -6.14
N VAL A 4 -27.30 8.96 -5.12
CA VAL A 4 -26.05 9.75 -5.10
C VAL A 4 -24.83 8.85 -4.86
N ALA A 5 -24.95 7.80 -4.02
CA ALA A 5 -23.85 6.86 -3.74
C ALA A 5 -23.53 5.97 -4.95
N GLN A 6 -24.51 5.66 -5.80
CA GLN A 6 -24.28 4.82 -6.99
C GLN A 6 -23.49 5.53 -8.10
N GLN A 7 -23.36 6.86 -8.06
CA GLN A 7 -22.65 7.65 -9.09
C GLN A 7 -21.13 7.70 -8.90
N SER A 8 -20.61 7.61 -7.66
CA SER A 8 -19.18 7.89 -7.40
C SER A 8 -18.21 6.91 -8.08
N PHE A 9 -18.52 5.61 -8.12
CA PHE A 9 -17.72 4.61 -8.84
C PHE A 9 -18.23 4.29 -10.26
N ALA A 10 -19.46 4.71 -10.62
CA ALA A 10 -20.01 4.49 -11.95
C ALA A 10 -19.37 5.36 -13.05
N GLU A 11 -18.88 6.54 -12.69
CA GLU A 11 -18.20 7.48 -13.61
C GLU A 11 -16.72 7.17 -13.84
N GLY A 12 -16.16 6.16 -13.18
CA GLY A 12 -14.97 5.46 -13.64
C GLY A 12 -13.62 5.85 -13.05
N SER A 13 -12.60 5.14 -13.48
CA SER A 13 -11.20 5.24 -13.10
C SER A 13 -10.58 6.65 -13.03
N PRO A 14 -10.93 7.63 -13.88
CA PRO A 14 -10.30 8.94 -13.88
C PRO A 14 -10.49 9.73 -12.57
N LYS A 15 -11.66 9.61 -11.92
CA LYS A 15 -11.94 10.34 -10.67
C LYS A 15 -11.06 9.83 -9.51
N ILE A 16 -11.04 8.53 -9.28
CA ILE A 16 -10.22 7.92 -8.20
C ILE A 16 -8.73 8.16 -8.45
N GLU A 17 -8.30 8.09 -9.70
CA GLU A 17 -6.90 8.37 -10.07
C GLU A 17 -6.53 9.82 -9.75
N SER A 18 -7.36 10.82 -10.13
CA SER A 18 -7.09 12.23 -9.81
C SER A 18 -7.10 12.47 -8.31
N GLU A 19 -8.04 11.91 -7.56
CA GLU A 19 -8.11 12.02 -6.10
C GLU A 19 -6.83 11.51 -5.43
N PHE A 20 -6.28 10.38 -5.87
CA PHE A 20 -5.02 9.85 -5.35
C PHE A 20 -3.83 10.74 -5.72
N VAL A 21 -3.74 11.19 -6.97
CA VAL A 21 -2.68 12.11 -7.41
C VAL A 21 -2.73 13.41 -6.62
N GLU A 22 -3.91 14.02 -6.49
CA GLU A 22 -4.11 15.25 -5.71
C GLU A 22 -3.74 15.06 -4.23
N ALA A 23 -4.08 13.90 -3.64
CA ALA A 23 -3.70 13.59 -2.27
C ALA A 23 -2.17 13.53 -2.09
N VAL A 24 -1.45 12.94 -3.05
CA VAL A 24 0.02 12.94 -3.05
C VAL A 24 0.57 14.36 -3.20
N GLU A 25 0.05 15.15 -4.15
CA GLU A 25 0.57 16.49 -4.44
C GLU A 25 0.34 17.47 -3.28
N ARG A 26 -0.83 17.44 -2.61
CA ARG A 26 -1.12 18.33 -1.48
C ARG A 26 -0.47 17.90 -0.18
N SER A 27 -0.01 16.64 -0.05
CA SER A 27 0.63 16.16 1.18
C SER A 27 1.98 16.83 1.41
N GLU A 28 2.23 17.25 2.64
CA GLU A 28 3.53 17.82 3.06
C GLU A 28 4.62 16.75 3.04
N LEU A 29 5.77 17.06 2.43
CA LEU A 29 6.97 16.24 2.54
C LEU A 29 7.66 16.51 3.89
N ARG A 30 7.67 15.50 4.74
CA ARG A 30 8.33 15.52 6.05
C ARG A 30 9.67 14.82 5.97
N HIS A 31 10.69 15.40 6.61
CA HIS A 31 12.05 14.87 6.57
C HIS A 31 12.47 14.09 7.82
N LYS A 32 11.61 14.08 8.85
CA LYS A 32 11.87 13.35 10.10
C LYS A 32 10.76 12.36 10.39
N PRO A 33 11.09 11.10 10.76
CA PRO A 33 12.45 10.56 11.00
C PRO A 33 13.24 10.30 9.70
N PHE A 34 12.60 10.26 8.56
CA PHE A 34 13.12 10.18 7.19
C PHE A 34 12.09 10.78 6.23
N ASP A 35 12.45 10.95 4.96
CA ASP A 35 11.51 11.49 3.97
C ASP A 35 10.25 10.65 3.86
N HIS A 36 9.10 11.25 4.13
CA HIS A 36 7.80 10.62 4.02
C HIS A 36 6.68 11.65 3.84
N ILE A 37 5.53 11.18 3.39
CA ILE A 37 4.27 11.93 3.42
C ILE A 37 3.22 11.15 4.21
N TYR A 38 2.29 11.88 4.82
CA TYR A 38 1.03 11.36 5.33
C TYR A 38 -0.11 11.96 4.52
N MET A 39 -0.92 11.13 3.89
CA MET A 39 -2.00 11.52 3.00
C MET A 39 -3.33 11.43 3.73
N GLU A 40 -4.19 12.43 3.55
CA GLU A 40 -5.54 12.48 4.10
C GLU A 40 -6.55 12.72 2.99
N GLY A 41 -7.82 12.34 3.22
CA GLY A 41 -8.90 12.55 2.26
C GLY A 41 -8.67 11.83 0.92
N LEU A 42 -8.19 10.59 0.97
CA LEU A 42 -7.96 9.74 -0.21
C LEU A 42 -9.26 9.37 -0.94
N PHE A 43 -10.37 9.41 -0.23
CA PHE A 43 -11.71 9.16 -0.73
C PHE A 43 -12.68 10.15 -0.06
N ASP A 44 -13.69 10.56 -0.77
CA ASP A 44 -14.83 11.20 -0.15
C ASP A 44 -15.58 10.21 0.76
N PRO A 45 -16.35 10.67 1.77
CA PRO A 45 -17.01 9.78 2.74
C PRO A 45 -17.95 8.75 2.11
N ALA A 46 -18.65 9.09 1.04
CA ALA A 46 -19.59 8.18 0.37
C ALA A 46 -18.84 7.08 -0.39
N SER A 47 -17.81 7.46 -1.16
CA SER A 47 -16.92 6.51 -1.84
C SER A 47 -16.20 5.60 -0.86
N TYR A 48 -15.75 6.12 0.29
CA TYR A 48 -15.10 5.32 1.32
C TYR A 48 -16.05 4.27 1.92
N ALA A 49 -17.28 4.67 2.27
CA ALA A 49 -18.28 3.75 2.78
C ALA A 49 -18.63 2.66 1.76
N GLU A 50 -18.74 3.00 0.48
CA GLU A 50 -18.99 2.04 -0.61
C GLU A 50 -17.79 1.08 -0.78
N LEU A 51 -16.56 1.57 -0.68
CA LEU A 51 -15.34 0.77 -0.72
C LEU A 51 -15.33 -0.30 0.38
N LEU A 52 -15.64 0.09 1.63
CA LEU A 52 -15.71 -0.83 2.76
C LEU A 52 -16.84 -1.84 2.62
N ALA A 53 -18.03 -1.41 2.16
CA ALA A 53 -19.16 -2.30 1.92
C ALA A 53 -18.90 -3.33 0.81
N ALA A 54 -18.05 -2.99 -0.16
CA ALA A 54 -17.67 -3.85 -1.27
C ALA A 54 -16.36 -4.62 -1.03
N MET A 55 -15.92 -4.77 0.23
CA MET A 55 -14.67 -5.47 0.56
C MET A 55 -14.69 -6.90 -0.01
N PRO A 56 -13.62 -7.31 -0.75
CA PRO A 56 -13.55 -8.65 -1.33
C PRO A 56 -13.65 -9.76 -0.28
N ASP A 57 -14.35 -10.85 -0.62
CA ASP A 57 -14.51 -12.00 0.24
C ASP A 57 -13.16 -12.64 0.61
N ARG A 58 -13.08 -13.23 1.82
CA ARG A 58 -11.86 -13.89 2.32
C ARG A 58 -11.30 -14.96 1.38
N ARG A 59 -12.13 -15.63 0.59
CA ARG A 59 -11.73 -16.65 -0.41
C ARG A 59 -10.80 -16.13 -1.52
N PHE A 60 -10.76 -14.81 -1.75
CA PHE A 60 -9.87 -14.20 -2.74
C PHE A 60 -8.48 -13.87 -2.20
N TYR A 61 -8.28 -14.03 -0.89
CA TYR A 61 -7.00 -13.80 -0.23
C TYR A 61 -6.21 -15.09 -0.08
N HIS A 62 -4.89 -14.94 0.00
CA HIS A 62 -3.93 -16.01 0.24
C HIS A 62 -3.02 -15.62 1.39
N ASP A 63 -2.51 -16.61 2.11
CA ASP A 63 -1.52 -16.39 3.14
C ASP A 63 -0.29 -15.65 2.60
N LEU A 64 0.11 -14.59 3.27
CA LEU A 64 1.42 -13.97 3.08
C LEU A 64 2.38 -14.55 4.12
N ARG A 65 3.17 -15.54 3.70
CA ARG A 65 4.12 -16.22 4.58
C ARG A 65 5.38 -15.38 4.75
N HIS A 66 5.34 -14.48 5.73
CA HIS A 66 6.49 -13.73 6.20
C HIS A 66 6.84 -14.21 7.60
N ARG A 67 8.14 -14.30 7.93
CA ARG A 67 8.60 -14.84 9.24
C ARG A 67 7.86 -14.26 10.43
N ASP A 68 7.67 -12.92 10.45
CA ASP A 68 7.01 -12.21 11.55
C ASP A 68 5.48 -12.36 11.54
N ALA A 69 4.89 -12.85 10.45
CA ALA A 69 3.45 -13.08 10.31
C ALA A 69 3.03 -14.54 10.54
N LEU A 70 3.96 -15.45 10.80
CA LEU A 70 3.65 -16.85 11.04
C LEU A 70 3.33 -17.12 12.51
N ARG A 71 2.22 -17.84 12.75
CA ARG A 71 1.88 -18.41 14.04
C ARG A 71 2.67 -19.70 14.29
N LYS A 72 2.66 -20.20 15.53
CA LYS A 72 3.34 -21.45 15.91
C LYS A 72 2.85 -22.68 15.13
N ASP A 73 1.58 -22.68 14.71
CA ASP A 73 0.96 -23.75 13.91
C ASP A 73 1.26 -23.62 12.39
N GLY A 74 2.05 -22.62 12.00
CA GLY A 74 2.41 -22.34 10.60
C GLY A 74 1.38 -21.57 9.81
N SER A 75 0.23 -21.20 10.39
CA SER A 75 -0.74 -20.31 9.76
C SER A 75 -0.22 -18.88 9.72
N SER A 76 -0.69 -18.09 8.75
CA SER A 76 -0.29 -16.68 8.64
C SER A 76 -1.29 -15.76 9.35
N THR A 77 -0.79 -14.76 10.08
CA THR A 77 -1.58 -13.65 10.59
C THR A 77 -1.84 -12.61 9.51
N ARG A 78 -1.27 -12.76 8.31
CA ARG A 78 -1.39 -11.81 7.22
C ARG A 78 -1.92 -12.46 5.96
N LEU A 79 -3.03 -11.93 5.46
CA LEU A 79 -3.63 -12.35 4.19
C LEU A 79 -3.43 -11.26 3.14
N ARG A 80 -3.24 -11.65 1.88
CA ARG A 80 -3.15 -10.70 0.77
C ARG A 80 -4.00 -11.13 -0.41
N MET A 81 -4.45 -10.11 -1.16
CA MET A 81 -5.02 -10.24 -2.50
C MET A 81 -4.30 -9.25 -3.43
N TYR A 82 -3.89 -9.68 -4.63
CA TYR A 82 -3.34 -8.76 -5.62
C TYR A 82 -4.44 -7.90 -6.26
N LEU A 83 -4.23 -6.58 -6.27
CA LEU A 83 -5.15 -5.59 -6.85
C LEU A 83 -4.81 -5.24 -8.31
N TYR A 84 -4.23 -6.16 -9.07
CA TYR A 84 -4.11 -5.94 -10.51
C TYR A 84 -5.49 -5.95 -11.17
N PRO A 85 -5.77 -5.04 -12.16
CA PRO A 85 -7.07 -4.95 -12.80
C PRO A 85 -7.61 -6.28 -13.34
N GLU A 86 -6.76 -7.14 -13.89
CA GLU A 86 -7.13 -8.46 -14.40
C GLU A 86 -7.53 -9.46 -13.29
N ARG A 87 -7.01 -9.27 -12.07
CA ARG A 87 -7.40 -10.07 -10.90
C ARG A 87 -8.73 -9.58 -10.35
N VAL A 88 -8.88 -8.26 -10.23
CA VAL A 88 -10.10 -7.61 -9.73
C VAL A 88 -11.30 -7.86 -10.66
N LYS A 89 -11.07 -8.01 -11.97
CA LYS A 89 -12.12 -8.42 -12.92
C LYS A 89 -12.78 -9.76 -12.60
N ARG A 90 -12.16 -10.60 -11.77
CA ARG A 90 -12.69 -11.92 -11.35
C ARG A 90 -13.57 -11.85 -10.10
N LEU A 91 -13.65 -10.68 -9.46
CA LEU A 91 -14.56 -10.46 -8.33
C LEU A 91 -16.03 -10.47 -8.79
N PRO A 92 -16.97 -10.74 -7.88
CA PRO A 92 -18.39 -10.52 -8.10
C PRO A 92 -18.69 -9.13 -8.66
N PRO A 93 -19.75 -8.95 -9.46
CA PRO A 93 -20.03 -7.68 -10.15
C PRO A 93 -20.04 -6.45 -9.24
N GLU A 94 -20.66 -6.54 -8.06
CA GLU A 94 -20.78 -5.47 -7.06
C GLU A 94 -19.41 -5.07 -6.49
N GLN A 95 -18.56 -6.03 -6.13
CA GLN A 95 -17.20 -5.77 -5.65
C GLN A 95 -16.33 -5.25 -6.80
N ARG A 96 -16.44 -5.86 -7.98
CA ARG A 96 -15.67 -5.43 -9.16
C ARG A 96 -15.96 -4.00 -9.57
N ARG A 97 -17.24 -3.55 -9.49
CA ARG A 97 -17.63 -2.18 -9.82
C ARG A 97 -16.83 -1.15 -9.01
N VAL A 98 -16.64 -1.42 -7.72
CA VAL A 98 -15.93 -0.53 -6.80
C VAL A 98 -14.40 -0.69 -6.91
N TRP A 99 -13.91 -1.92 -6.89
CA TRP A 99 -12.48 -2.19 -6.79
C TRP A 99 -11.72 -2.07 -8.12
N LEU A 100 -12.38 -2.16 -9.28
CA LEU A 100 -11.67 -2.04 -10.56
C LEU A 100 -11.15 -0.63 -10.86
N PRO A 101 -11.88 0.47 -10.61
CA PRO A 101 -11.35 1.82 -10.67
C PRO A 101 -10.15 2.03 -9.74
N VAL A 102 -10.24 1.57 -8.48
CA VAL A 102 -9.14 1.64 -7.51
C VAL A 102 -7.90 0.88 -8.03
N ALA A 103 -8.09 -0.35 -8.50
CA ALA A 103 -6.99 -1.16 -9.04
C ALA A 103 -6.29 -0.52 -10.24
N ARG A 104 -7.05 0.17 -11.11
CA ARG A 104 -6.49 0.94 -12.23
C ARG A 104 -5.71 2.13 -11.75
N ALA A 105 -6.25 2.91 -10.81
CA ALA A 105 -5.57 4.05 -10.22
C ALA A 105 -4.23 3.66 -9.55
N LEU A 106 -4.21 2.58 -8.76
CA LEU A 106 -2.98 2.06 -8.14
C LEU A 106 -1.91 1.60 -9.14
N CYS A 107 -2.31 1.26 -10.38
CA CYS A 107 -1.41 0.85 -11.46
C CYS A 107 -1.14 1.98 -12.47
N SER A 108 -1.69 3.18 -12.27
CA SER A 108 -1.61 4.26 -13.25
C SER A 108 -0.21 4.88 -13.30
N LYS A 109 0.13 5.40 -14.47
CA LYS A 109 1.37 6.15 -14.66
C LYS A 109 1.32 7.50 -13.95
N SER A 110 0.16 8.13 -13.90
CA SER A 110 -0.05 9.42 -13.24
C SER A 110 0.28 9.35 -11.75
N LEU A 111 -0.19 8.30 -11.06
CA LEU A 111 0.10 8.08 -9.65
C LEU A 111 1.58 7.75 -9.41
N GLU A 112 2.19 6.90 -10.26
CA GLU A 112 3.63 6.64 -10.24
C GLU A 112 4.43 7.95 -10.35
N ASP A 113 4.10 8.79 -11.33
CA ASP A 113 4.79 10.05 -11.58
C ASP A 113 4.59 11.06 -10.45
N ALA A 114 3.41 11.10 -9.82
CA ALA A 114 3.17 11.92 -8.65
C ALA A 114 4.10 11.55 -7.48
N PHE A 115 4.21 10.27 -7.15
CA PHE A 115 5.15 9.81 -6.13
C PHE A 115 6.61 10.06 -6.50
N LYS A 116 6.99 9.86 -7.76
CA LYS A 116 8.35 10.15 -8.25
C LYS A 116 8.68 11.64 -8.13
N ARG A 117 7.76 12.53 -8.49
CA ARG A 117 7.94 13.97 -8.29
C ARG A 117 8.07 14.33 -6.81
N LYS A 118 7.18 13.79 -5.96
CA LYS A 118 7.17 14.06 -4.52
C LYS A 118 8.48 13.67 -3.84
N PHE A 119 9.07 12.55 -4.24
CA PHE A 119 10.30 12.01 -3.66
C PHE A 119 11.53 12.18 -4.55
N ARG A 120 11.51 13.14 -5.48
CA ARG A 120 12.57 13.36 -6.49
C ARG A 120 13.97 13.36 -5.86
N ALA A 121 14.23 14.22 -4.88
CA ALA A 121 15.56 14.38 -4.30
C ALA A 121 16.10 13.07 -3.70
N ALA A 122 15.29 12.38 -2.90
CA ALA A 122 15.69 11.12 -2.27
C ALA A 122 15.90 9.98 -3.29
N LEU A 123 15.10 9.95 -4.35
CA LEU A 123 15.26 8.95 -5.41
C LEU A 123 16.51 9.23 -6.25
N GLU A 124 16.75 10.49 -6.64
CA GLU A 124 17.96 10.89 -7.39
C GLU A 124 19.23 10.67 -6.58
N GLU A 125 19.23 11.01 -5.28
CA GLU A 125 20.33 10.71 -4.36
C GLU A 125 20.64 9.20 -4.33
N ARG A 126 19.59 8.38 -4.18
CA ARG A 126 19.76 6.92 -4.06
C ARG A 126 20.23 6.25 -5.34
N PHE A 127 19.69 6.66 -6.49
CA PHE A 127 19.93 5.97 -7.77
C PHE A 127 21.00 6.63 -8.64
N GLY A 128 21.49 7.83 -8.25
CA GLY A 128 22.54 8.57 -8.98
C GLY A 128 22.14 9.01 -10.38
N LYS A 129 20.86 9.21 -10.66
CA LYS A 129 20.34 9.59 -11.98
C LYS A 129 19.02 10.36 -11.87
N PRO A 130 18.64 11.14 -12.90
CA PRO A 130 17.38 11.86 -12.93
C PRO A 130 16.18 10.95 -12.68
N VAL A 131 15.19 11.43 -11.94
CA VAL A 131 14.02 10.63 -11.53
C VAL A 131 13.20 10.10 -12.70
N GLU A 132 13.23 10.80 -13.83
CA GLU A 132 12.57 10.40 -15.08
C GLU A 132 13.18 9.11 -15.67
N GLN A 133 14.46 8.86 -15.40
CA GLN A 133 15.20 7.68 -15.86
C GLN A 133 15.11 6.51 -14.88
N ILE A 134 14.50 6.69 -13.71
CA ILE A 134 14.28 5.62 -12.74
C ILE A 134 13.04 4.84 -13.15
N GLY A 135 13.24 3.66 -13.73
CA GLY A 135 12.16 2.73 -14.06
C GLY A 135 11.63 2.04 -12.81
N VAL A 136 10.31 2.06 -12.60
CA VAL A 136 9.67 1.34 -11.51
C VAL A 136 8.46 0.55 -11.99
N TYR A 137 8.05 -0.43 -11.21
CA TYR A 137 6.91 -1.29 -11.49
C TYR A 137 6.01 -1.42 -10.25
N PRO A 138 4.71 -1.05 -10.34
CA PRO A 138 3.78 -1.11 -9.21
C PRO A 138 3.33 -2.54 -8.92
N ILE A 139 3.33 -2.91 -7.65
CA ILE A 139 2.71 -4.14 -7.14
C ILE A 139 1.64 -3.74 -6.13
N PRO A 140 0.37 -3.63 -6.56
CA PRO A 140 -0.74 -3.31 -5.68
C PRO A 140 -1.27 -4.56 -4.99
N ILE A 141 -1.47 -4.49 -3.68
CA ILE A 141 -2.07 -5.56 -2.87
C ILE A 141 -3.05 -5.01 -1.85
N LEU A 142 -4.06 -5.79 -1.53
CA LEU A 142 -4.97 -5.59 -0.40
C LEU A 142 -4.56 -6.58 0.69
N LEU A 143 -4.38 -6.08 1.89
CA LEU A 143 -3.89 -6.82 3.05
C LEU A 143 -4.95 -6.86 4.14
N ARG A 144 -5.07 -8.01 4.79
CA ARG A 144 -5.84 -8.22 6.00
C ARG A 144 -4.92 -8.81 7.05
N ASP A 145 -4.57 -7.99 8.01
CA ASP A 145 -3.73 -8.37 9.14
C ASP A 145 -4.61 -8.79 10.31
N GLN A 146 -4.52 -10.06 10.70
CA GLN A 146 -5.30 -10.68 11.76
C GLN A 146 -4.74 -10.32 13.14
N PRO A 147 -5.52 -10.42 14.22
CA PRO A 147 -4.97 -10.34 15.56
C PRO A 147 -3.72 -11.21 15.77
N GLY A 148 -2.74 -10.64 16.46
CA GLY A 148 -1.40 -11.22 16.60
C GLY A 148 -0.40 -10.83 15.50
N TYR A 149 -0.83 -10.11 14.45
CA TYR A 149 0.06 -9.58 13.44
C TYR A 149 1.03 -8.56 14.05
N ARG A 150 2.29 -8.65 13.63
CA ARG A 150 3.36 -7.69 13.92
C ARG A 150 4.38 -7.67 12.80
N ILE A 151 5.14 -6.61 12.69
CA ILE A 151 6.39 -6.57 11.91
C ILE A 151 7.46 -5.92 12.79
N SER A 152 8.56 -6.62 12.95
CA SER A 152 9.75 -6.12 13.66
C SER A 152 10.35 -4.92 12.91
N VAL A 153 11.17 -4.12 13.61
CA VAL A 153 11.87 -2.98 13.00
C VAL A 153 12.75 -3.46 11.86
N HIS A 154 12.55 -2.90 10.68
CA HIS A 154 13.31 -3.26 9.47
C HIS A 154 13.37 -2.06 8.51
N SER A 155 14.29 -2.12 7.55
CA SER A 155 14.25 -1.36 6.31
C SER A 155 13.76 -2.26 5.18
N ASP A 156 13.19 -1.65 4.16
CA ASP A 156 12.74 -2.39 2.98
C ASP A 156 13.92 -2.91 2.13
N VAL A 157 13.66 -3.96 1.34
CA VAL A 157 14.67 -4.58 0.47
C VAL A 157 15.13 -3.64 -0.66
N PRO A 158 16.39 -3.80 -1.16
CA PRO A 158 16.96 -2.90 -2.17
C PRO A 158 16.18 -2.82 -3.49
N THR A 159 15.38 -3.82 -3.80
CA THR A 159 14.56 -3.86 -5.02
C THR A 159 13.32 -2.97 -4.96
N LYS A 160 12.94 -2.43 -3.79
CA LYS A 160 11.85 -1.46 -3.64
C LYS A 160 12.39 -0.04 -3.81
N ALA A 161 11.67 0.81 -4.55
CA ALA A 161 11.99 2.23 -4.72
C ALA A 161 11.11 3.11 -3.81
N ILE A 162 9.80 2.84 -3.79
CA ILE A 162 8.83 3.59 -2.98
C ILE A 162 7.85 2.59 -2.34
N THR A 163 7.54 2.78 -1.07
CA THR A 163 6.49 2.05 -0.35
C THR A 163 5.34 3.00 -0.04
N VAL A 164 4.13 2.57 -0.40
CA VAL A 164 2.89 3.32 -0.15
C VAL A 164 1.90 2.39 0.54
N GLN A 165 1.25 2.88 1.59
CA GLN A 165 0.19 2.15 2.28
C GLN A 165 -0.99 3.07 2.55
N PHE A 166 -2.19 2.63 2.17
CA PHE A 166 -3.47 3.28 2.42
C PHE A 166 -4.21 2.51 3.51
N TYR A 167 -4.75 3.22 4.48
CA TYR A 167 -5.43 2.67 5.63
C TYR A 167 -6.94 2.56 5.38
N LEU A 168 -7.52 1.45 5.76
CA LEU A 168 -8.94 1.14 5.53
C LEU A 168 -9.69 0.71 6.82
N PRO A 169 -9.53 1.41 7.97
CA PRO A 169 -10.36 1.12 9.14
C PRO A 169 -11.80 1.61 8.90
N ALA A 170 -12.76 1.01 9.61
CA ALA A 170 -14.15 1.45 9.55
C ALA A 170 -14.36 2.85 10.19
N ASP A 171 -13.58 3.13 11.23
CA ASP A 171 -13.64 4.37 12.00
C ASP A 171 -12.27 4.68 12.66
N SER A 172 -12.23 5.61 13.61
CA SER A 172 -11.01 6.03 14.30
C SER A 172 -10.60 5.16 15.51
N SER A 173 -11.33 4.09 15.83
CA SER A 173 -11.03 3.22 16.99
C SER A 173 -9.66 2.56 16.88
N GLN A 174 -9.22 2.28 15.66
CA GLN A 174 -7.92 1.67 15.34
C GLN A 174 -6.76 2.67 15.19
N ARG A 175 -6.94 3.95 15.56
CA ARG A 175 -5.95 5.02 15.37
C ARG A 175 -4.52 4.65 15.75
N ASN A 176 -4.36 3.85 16.81
CA ASN A 176 -3.05 3.56 17.42
C ASN A 176 -2.36 2.29 16.90
N ILE A 177 -2.88 1.64 15.83
CA ILE A 177 -2.24 0.46 15.24
C ILE A 177 -1.57 0.74 13.88
N GLY A 178 -1.29 2.00 13.60
CA GLY A 178 -0.58 2.41 12.38
C GLY A 178 0.91 2.02 12.39
N THR A 179 1.53 2.22 11.25
CA THR A 179 2.96 1.96 11.07
C THR A 179 3.80 2.95 11.90
N ILE A 180 4.87 2.46 12.50
CA ILE A 180 5.78 3.23 13.32
C ILE A 180 7.08 3.46 12.53
N PHE A 181 7.48 4.71 12.39
CA PHE A 181 8.74 5.13 11.78
C PHE A 181 9.78 5.40 12.88
N HIS A 182 11.03 4.99 12.67
CA HIS A 182 12.12 5.06 13.64
C HIS A 182 13.25 5.97 13.14
N GLU A 183 13.87 6.74 14.04
CA GLU A 183 15.05 7.54 13.69
C GLU A 183 16.26 6.63 13.43
N ALA A 184 16.90 6.81 12.27
CA ALA A 184 17.97 5.94 11.78
C ALA A 184 19.30 6.07 12.56
N ASP A 185 19.57 7.24 13.12
CA ASP A 185 20.79 7.53 13.88
C ASP A 185 20.89 6.77 15.21
N GLN A 186 19.78 6.22 15.68
CA GLN A 186 19.72 5.42 16.90
C GLN A 186 19.57 3.90 16.63
N GLY A 187 19.47 3.50 15.36
CA GLY A 187 19.33 2.11 14.95
C GLY A 187 17.95 1.49 15.26
N PRO A 188 17.79 0.17 15.00
CA PRO A 188 16.55 -0.54 15.31
C PRO A 188 16.23 -0.49 16.81
N GLY A 189 15.02 -0.01 17.16
CA GLY A 189 14.56 0.09 18.55
C GLY A 189 14.79 1.47 19.18
N ALA A 190 15.12 2.48 18.39
CA ALA A 190 15.25 3.86 18.83
C ALA A 190 14.04 4.33 19.66
N GLU A 191 14.31 5.10 20.72
CA GLU A 191 13.25 5.67 21.57
C GLU A 191 12.38 6.70 20.83
N LYS A 192 12.98 7.43 19.86
CA LYS A 192 12.26 8.41 19.07
C LYS A 192 11.59 7.77 17.87
N THR A 193 10.28 7.71 17.94
CA THR A 193 9.43 7.13 16.91
C THR A 193 8.32 8.09 16.51
N THR A 194 7.84 7.95 15.28
CA THR A 194 6.66 8.66 14.78
C THR A 194 5.65 7.62 14.28
N GLN A 195 4.51 7.54 14.95
CA GLN A 195 3.44 6.63 14.52
C GLN A 195 2.54 7.33 13.51
N MET A 196 2.29 6.66 12.38
CA MET A 196 1.33 7.09 11.37
C MET A 196 -0.09 6.76 11.87
N PRO A 197 -0.98 7.75 12.12
CA PRO A 197 -2.32 7.44 12.62
C PRO A 197 -3.09 6.55 11.65
N PHE A 198 -3.67 5.45 12.16
CA PHE A 198 -4.47 4.53 11.35
C PHE A 198 -5.92 5.02 11.29
N LEU A 199 -6.21 5.91 10.34
CA LEU A 199 -7.49 6.62 10.21
C LEU A 199 -8.18 6.31 8.88
N PRO A 200 -9.52 6.47 8.79
CA PRO A 200 -10.29 6.31 7.56
C PRO A 200 -9.75 7.19 6.43
N ALA A 201 -9.68 6.65 5.22
CA ALA A 201 -9.27 7.35 4.00
C ALA A 201 -7.94 8.12 4.13
N THR A 202 -6.99 7.56 4.90
CA THR A 202 -5.63 8.10 5.04
C THR A 202 -4.59 7.09 4.57
N GLY A 203 -3.34 7.52 4.51
CA GLY A 203 -2.24 6.65 4.14
C GLY A 203 -0.90 7.34 4.31
N TYR A 204 0.16 6.62 4.02
CA TYR A 204 1.52 7.17 3.98
C TYR A 204 2.29 6.64 2.78
N ALA A 205 3.34 7.36 2.43
CA ALA A 205 4.34 6.89 1.48
C ALA A 205 5.74 7.37 1.88
N PHE A 206 6.76 6.59 1.48
CA PHE A 206 8.15 6.98 1.63
C PHE A 206 9.03 6.40 0.52
N PRO A 207 10.11 7.12 0.13
CA PRO A 207 11.17 6.57 -0.71
C PRO A 207 11.99 5.59 0.14
N VAL A 208 12.25 4.41 -0.40
CA VAL A 208 12.99 3.39 0.35
C VAL A 208 14.47 3.78 0.45
N SER A 209 14.96 3.92 1.67
CA SER A 209 16.39 4.04 2.00
C SER A 209 16.82 2.83 2.80
N LEU A 210 17.92 2.21 2.41
CA LEU A 210 18.44 1.00 3.09
C LEU A 210 18.98 1.28 4.49
N THR A 211 19.28 2.54 4.79
CA THR A 211 19.91 2.98 6.04
C THR A 211 19.04 3.92 6.87
N LYS A 212 18.00 4.54 6.28
CA LYS A 212 17.23 5.59 6.96
C LYS A 212 15.75 5.20 7.17
N SER A 213 15.09 4.50 6.22
CA SER A 213 13.65 4.24 6.27
C SER A 213 13.26 3.04 7.16
N TRP A 214 13.69 3.09 8.42
CA TRP A 214 13.37 2.07 9.41
C TRP A 214 11.92 2.18 9.87
N HIS A 215 11.19 1.08 9.82
CA HIS A 215 9.79 1.07 10.23
C HIS A 215 9.35 -0.28 10.79
N SER A 216 8.25 -0.26 11.55
CA SER A 216 7.66 -1.45 12.17
C SER A 216 6.14 -1.33 12.25
N ALA A 217 5.48 -2.40 12.66
CA ALA A 217 4.09 -2.38 13.10
C ALA A 217 3.99 -3.10 14.45
N ALA A 218 3.38 -2.43 15.43
CA ALA A 218 3.11 -3.02 16.72
C ALA A 218 2.21 -4.26 16.59
N GLN A 219 2.30 -5.16 17.55
CA GLN A 219 1.46 -6.35 17.56
C GLN A 219 -0.01 -5.94 17.77
N THR A 220 -0.87 -6.37 16.85
CA THR A 220 -2.32 -6.21 16.98
C THR A 220 -2.89 -7.25 17.95
N THR A 221 -3.93 -6.88 18.66
CA THR A 221 -4.64 -7.72 19.65
C THR A 221 -6.04 -8.08 19.15
N GLU A 222 -6.72 -8.98 19.85
CA GLU A 222 -8.14 -9.29 19.56
C GLU A 222 -9.04 -8.06 19.70
N ALA A 223 -8.73 -7.15 20.62
CA ALA A 223 -9.49 -5.92 20.82
C ALA A 223 -9.33 -4.93 19.64
N ASP A 224 -8.20 -4.96 18.94
CA ASP A 224 -7.96 -4.14 17.74
C ASP A 224 -8.74 -4.67 16.53
N GLY A 225 -9.10 -5.95 16.53
CA GLY A 225 -9.72 -6.60 15.38
C GLY A 225 -8.76 -6.75 14.18
N GLU A 226 -9.33 -6.80 12.99
CA GLU A 226 -8.58 -6.97 11.74
C GLU A 226 -8.10 -5.60 11.21
N ARG A 227 -6.80 -5.49 10.91
CA ARG A 227 -6.20 -4.30 10.32
C ARG A 227 -6.19 -4.44 8.80
N VAL A 228 -6.98 -3.63 8.10
CA VAL A 228 -7.11 -3.69 6.63
C VAL A 228 -6.36 -2.53 5.97
N THR A 229 -5.55 -2.86 4.96
CA THR A 229 -4.77 -1.85 4.24
C THR A 229 -4.66 -2.18 2.76
N MET A 230 -4.64 -1.16 1.90
CA MET A 230 -4.10 -1.29 0.55
C MET A 230 -2.63 -0.88 0.55
N MET A 231 -1.81 -1.57 -0.20
CA MET A 231 -0.41 -1.21 -0.39
C MET A 231 -0.07 -1.21 -1.87
N VAL A 232 0.65 -0.21 -2.34
CA VAL A 232 1.34 -0.27 -3.61
C VAL A 232 2.83 -0.08 -3.36
N THR A 233 3.61 -1.07 -3.78
CA THR A 233 5.06 -0.97 -3.73
C THR A 233 5.59 -0.81 -5.15
N TYR A 234 6.37 0.24 -5.37
CA TYR A 234 7.06 0.46 -6.63
C TYR A 234 8.42 -0.23 -6.59
N TYR A 235 8.56 -1.29 -7.37
CA TYR A 235 9.81 -2.04 -7.49
C TYR A 235 10.68 -1.52 -8.61
N VAL A 236 11.98 -1.51 -8.41
CA VAL A 236 12.96 -1.10 -9.42
C VAL A 236 12.82 -1.96 -10.68
N ALA A 237 12.69 -1.31 -11.83
CA ALA A 237 12.52 -1.92 -13.14
C ALA A 237 13.38 -1.20 -14.23
N ASP A 238 14.62 -0.87 -13.86
CA ASP A 238 15.54 -0.05 -14.64
C ASP A 238 16.21 -0.75 -15.82
N SER A 239 16.06 -2.04 -15.93
CA SER A 239 16.64 -2.83 -17.03
C SER A 239 15.57 -3.65 -17.74
N PRO A 240 15.78 -4.01 -19.02
CA PRO A 240 14.87 -4.91 -19.73
C PRO A 240 14.63 -6.22 -18.96
N LYS A 241 15.67 -6.75 -18.29
CA LYS A 241 15.58 -7.97 -17.46
C LYS A 241 14.65 -7.79 -16.29
N THR A 242 14.77 -6.71 -15.52
CA THR A 242 13.91 -6.42 -14.35
C THR A 242 12.51 -6.07 -14.77
N TRP A 243 12.34 -5.29 -15.84
CA TRP A 243 11.05 -4.98 -16.43
C TRP A 243 10.29 -6.25 -16.87
N PHE A 244 10.96 -7.14 -17.62
CA PHE A 244 10.37 -8.40 -18.08
C PHE A 244 10.04 -9.31 -16.88
N LYS A 245 10.93 -9.41 -15.88
CA LYS A 245 10.71 -10.19 -14.65
C LYS A 245 9.38 -9.84 -13.97
N TRP A 246 9.10 -8.54 -13.77
CA TRP A 246 7.88 -8.12 -13.09
C TRP A 246 6.62 -8.37 -13.92
N ARG A 247 6.68 -8.13 -15.22
CA ARG A 247 5.55 -8.42 -16.14
C ARG A 247 5.28 -9.91 -16.24
N PHE A 248 6.30 -10.72 -16.34
CA PHE A 248 6.16 -12.19 -16.36
C PHE A 248 5.60 -12.71 -15.04
N ARG A 249 6.07 -12.22 -13.90
CA ARG A 249 5.51 -12.55 -12.57
C ARG A 249 4.03 -12.18 -12.49
N ARG A 250 3.63 -10.98 -12.94
CA ARG A 250 2.22 -10.58 -13.01
C ARG A 250 1.41 -11.50 -13.93
N PHE A 251 1.95 -11.89 -15.07
CA PHE A 251 1.31 -12.86 -15.97
C PHE A 251 1.09 -14.20 -15.27
N LEU A 252 2.09 -14.76 -14.60
CA LEU A 252 1.97 -16.04 -13.88
C LEU A 252 0.92 -16.02 -12.76
N LEU A 253 0.73 -14.90 -12.09
CA LEU A 253 -0.33 -14.73 -11.09
C LEU A 253 -1.72 -15.02 -11.65
N ASN A 254 -1.95 -14.77 -12.94
CA ASN A 254 -3.24 -15.04 -13.59
C ASN A 254 -3.53 -16.54 -13.73
N PHE A 255 -2.51 -17.39 -13.66
CA PHE A 255 -2.60 -18.84 -13.71
C PHE A 255 -2.51 -19.51 -12.33
N GLY A 256 -2.71 -18.72 -11.24
CA GLY A 256 -2.71 -19.25 -9.88
C GLY A 256 -1.33 -19.48 -9.28
N TRP A 257 -0.26 -19.06 -9.96
CA TRP A 257 1.07 -19.09 -9.39
C TRP A 257 1.25 -17.98 -8.35
N HIS A 258 1.55 -18.37 -7.12
CA HIS A 258 1.81 -17.44 -6.02
C HIS A 258 3.27 -17.62 -5.58
N PRO A 259 4.15 -16.61 -5.80
CA PRO A 259 5.60 -16.76 -5.64
C PRO A 259 6.07 -16.98 -4.20
N GLU A 260 5.17 -16.98 -3.25
CA GLU A 260 5.44 -17.06 -1.80
C GLU A 260 4.65 -18.22 -1.15
N ARG A 261 4.37 -19.27 -1.93
CA ARG A 261 3.88 -20.55 -1.41
C ARG A 261 5.02 -21.47 -1.04
#